data_07a6d024d91fec0c611c74539e048ab3
#
_entry.id   07a6d024d91fec0c611c74539e048ab3
#
_cell.length_a   1.000
_cell.length_b   1.000
_cell.length_c   1.000
_cell.angle_alpha   90.00
_cell.angle_beta   90.00
_cell.angle_gamma   90.00
#
_symmetry.space_group_name_H-M   'P 1'
#
loop_
_entity.id
_entity.type
_entity.pdbx_description
1 polymer ?
#
loop_
_entity_poly.entity_id
_entity_poly.type
_entity_poly.pdbx_seq_one_letter_code
_entity_poly.pdbx_strand_id
1 'polypeptide(L)'
;MNMKQNGKIKENAGPVDKLISVITYIVFALFSLICIYPFYYIFINTISANDLSEKGKIIFWPQQIHFRNYLDATKIPGLLQAAQISIARTLIGTACTVLLAGFLGYMFTRETMWKRKLWYRFVVLTMYFNAGIIPWYITMNNLHLTNNFLGYILPTLVSPFYIILTKTYVESIPRELQDAAEV
;
A
#
# COMPACT_ATOMS: atom_id res chain seq x y z
N MET A 1 -16.75 -37.10 -17.72
CA MET A 1 -16.75 -36.23 -18.90
C MET A 1 -15.48 -35.39 -18.86
N ASN A 2 -14.57 -35.66 -19.81
CA ASN A 2 -13.19 -35.19 -19.83
C ASN A 2 -13.06 -33.66 -20.01
N MET A 3 -12.44 -32.98 -19.10
CA MET A 3 -11.84 -31.67 -19.37
C MET A 3 -10.33 -31.69 -19.09
N LYS A 4 -9.60 -32.34 -20.01
CA LYS A 4 -8.19 -32.08 -20.23
C LYS A 4 -8.08 -31.09 -21.40
N GLN A 5 -7.88 -29.84 -21.12
CA GLN A 5 -7.26 -28.91 -22.08
C GLN A 5 -6.33 -27.91 -21.34
N ASN A 6 -5.19 -28.46 -20.89
CA ASN A 6 -4.01 -27.63 -20.67
C ASN A 6 -3.21 -27.60 -21.98
N GLY A 7 -3.73 -26.91 -22.97
CA GLY A 7 -2.99 -26.50 -24.14
C GLY A 7 -2.08 -25.33 -23.78
N LYS A 8 -0.84 -25.61 -23.35
CA LYS A 8 0.24 -24.62 -23.49
C LYS A 8 0.37 -24.30 -24.97
N ILE A 9 -0.25 -23.22 -25.40
CA ILE A 9 0.04 -22.61 -26.68
C ILE A 9 1.51 -22.18 -26.60
N LYS A 10 2.43 -23.02 -27.09
CA LYS A 10 3.76 -22.57 -27.47
C LYS A 10 3.55 -21.69 -28.71
N GLU A 11 3.27 -20.42 -28.49
CA GLU A 11 3.39 -19.42 -29.51
C GLU A 11 4.86 -19.47 -29.95
N ASN A 12 5.08 -19.97 -31.16
CA ASN A 12 6.38 -19.86 -31.83
C ASN A 12 6.57 -18.36 -32.12
N ALA A 13 7.11 -17.64 -31.12
CA ALA A 13 7.40 -16.22 -31.22
C ALA A 13 8.28 -16.00 -32.46
N GLY A 14 7.74 -15.28 -33.41
CA GLY A 14 8.47 -14.90 -34.62
C GLY A 14 9.75 -14.10 -34.30
N PRO A 15 10.67 -13.90 -35.25
CA PRO A 15 11.86 -13.11 -34.97
C PRO A 15 11.54 -11.68 -34.50
N VAL A 16 10.43 -11.10 -34.96
CA VAL A 16 9.94 -9.78 -34.56
C VAL A 16 9.50 -9.79 -33.10
N ASP A 17 8.75 -10.83 -32.65
CA ASP A 17 8.29 -10.94 -31.27
C ASP A 17 9.46 -11.09 -30.30
N LYS A 18 10.51 -11.82 -30.70
CA LYS A 18 11.75 -11.93 -29.93
C LYS A 18 12.46 -10.59 -29.79
N LEU A 19 12.55 -9.83 -30.88
CA LEU A 19 13.15 -8.50 -30.85
C LEU A 19 12.39 -7.55 -29.94
N ILE A 20 11.06 -7.51 -30.05
CA ILE A 20 10.20 -6.72 -29.17
C ILE A 20 10.39 -7.13 -27.72
N SER A 21 10.42 -8.42 -27.42
CA SER A 21 10.66 -8.92 -26.06
C SER A 21 12.02 -8.47 -25.52
N VAL A 22 13.08 -8.58 -26.30
CA VAL A 22 14.43 -8.15 -25.87
C VAL A 22 14.46 -6.66 -25.58
N ILE A 23 13.90 -5.83 -26.48
CA ILE A 23 13.80 -4.37 -26.25
C ILE A 23 13.01 -4.08 -24.97
N THR A 24 11.88 -4.74 -24.79
CA THR A 24 11.04 -4.59 -23.58
C THR A 24 11.81 -4.92 -22.30
N TYR A 25 12.54 -6.05 -22.30
CA TYR A 25 13.35 -6.41 -21.13
C TYR A 25 14.46 -5.39 -20.86
N ILE A 26 15.14 -4.88 -21.89
CA ILE A 26 16.18 -3.85 -21.72
C ILE A 26 15.58 -2.57 -21.14
N VAL A 27 14.46 -2.10 -21.69
CA VAL A 27 13.77 -0.88 -21.20
C VAL A 27 13.35 -1.04 -19.75
N PHE A 28 12.67 -2.15 -19.40
CA PHE A 28 12.27 -2.39 -18.02
C PHE A 28 13.46 -2.60 -17.07
N ALA A 29 14.54 -3.23 -17.53
CA ALA A 29 15.75 -3.37 -16.71
C ALA A 29 16.38 -2.01 -16.40
N LEU A 30 16.52 -1.14 -17.40
CA LEU A 30 17.03 0.22 -17.22
C LEU A 30 16.11 1.04 -16.30
N PHE A 31 14.80 0.97 -16.51
CA PHE A 31 13.83 1.63 -15.65
C PHE A 31 13.93 1.14 -14.19
N SER A 32 14.06 -0.16 -13.97
CA SER A 32 14.23 -0.74 -12.65
C SER A 32 15.51 -0.26 -11.96
N LEU A 33 16.62 -0.17 -12.70
CA LEU A 33 17.88 0.36 -12.17
C LEU A 33 17.74 1.82 -11.74
N ILE A 34 17.07 2.64 -12.55
CA ILE A 34 16.80 4.05 -12.21
C ILE A 34 15.92 4.14 -10.93
N CYS A 35 14.92 3.27 -10.78
CA CYS A 35 14.07 3.23 -9.61
C CYS A 35 14.81 2.75 -8.34
N ILE A 36 15.76 1.83 -8.48
CA ILE A 36 16.55 1.31 -7.34
C ILE A 36 17.62 2.31 -6.91
N TYR A 37 18.16 3.10 -7.84
CA TYR A 37 19.28 4.00 -7.57
C TYR A 37 19.08 4.96 -6.40
N PRO A 38 17.92 5.63 -6.19
CA PRO A 38 17.73 6.50 -5.04
C PRO A 38 17.87 5.77 -3.70
N PHE A 39 17.39 4.52 -3.60
CA PHE A 39 17.53 3.71 -2.40
C PHE A 39 18.98 3.28 -2.17
N TYR A 40 19.67 2.88 -3.22
CA TYR A 40 21.10 2.60 -3.17
C TYR A 40 21.89 3.84 -2.75
N TYR A 41 21.59 5.01 -3.32
CA TYR A 41 22.25 6.28 -3.00
C TYR A 41 22.06 6.63 -1.51
N ILE A 42 20.86 6.54 -0.98
CA ILE A 42 20.60 6.77 0.45
C ILE A 42 21.44 5.78 1.27
N PHE A 43 21.41 4.50 0.94
CA PHE A 43 22.15 3.47 1.67
C PHE A 43 23.65 3.75 1.73
N ILE A 44 24.32 4.04 0.60
CA ILE A 44 25.77 4.33 0.60
C ILE A 44 26.11 5.61 1.37
N ASN A 45 25.22 6.61 1.38
CA ASN A 45 25.40 7.82 2.15
C ASN A 45 25.25 7.58 3.65
N THR A 46 24.33 6.72 4.10
CA THR A 46 24.15 6.43 5.54
C THR A 46 25.33 5.71 6.16
N ILE A 47 26.11 4.94 5.40
CA ILE A 47 27.30 4.21 5.85
C ILE A 47 28.60 4.95 5.59
N SER A 48 28.55 6.16 5.02
CA SER A 48 29.72 6.96 4.68
C SER A 48 29.90 8.15 5.62
N ALA A 49 31.09 8.77 5.59
CA ALA A 49 31.38 9.96 6.40
C ALA A 49 30.47 11.13 6.05
N ASN A 50 29.90 11.78 7.06
CA ASN A 50 28.90 12.84 6.91
C ASN A 50 29.43 14.06 6.13
N ASP A 51 30.68 14.43 6.36
CA ASP A 51 31.31 15.55 5.66
C ASP A 51 31.46 15.35 4.15
N LEU A 52 31.61 14.10 3.72
CA LEU A 52 31.67 13.73 2.30
C LEU A 52 30.27 13.65 1.70
N SER A 53 29.29 13.16 2.46
CA SER A 53 27.88 13.11 2.07
C SER A 53 27.31 14.52 1.88
N GLU A 54 27.53 15.44 2.84
CA GLU A 54 27.09 16.84 2.76
C GLU A 54 27.68 17.59 1.56
N LYS A 55 28.93 17.26 1.18
CA LYS A 55 29.60 17.84 0.01
C LYS A 55 29.19 17.18 -1.30
N GLY A 56 28.27 16.18 -1.28
CA GLY A 56 27.80 15.48 -2.48
C GLY A 56 28.88 14.65 -3.20
N LYS A 57 29.94 14.25 -2.48
CA LYS A 57 31.06 13.48 -3.08
C LYS A 57 30.77 11.99 -3.21
N ILE A 58 29.72 11.51 -2.59
CA ILE A 58 29.32 10.11 -2.58
C ILE A 58 28.21 9.94 -3.60
N ILE A 59 28.52 9.38 -4.78
CA ILE A 59 27.55 9.20 -5.87
C ILE A 59 27.30 7.69 -6.13
N PHE A 60 28.39 6.91 -6.35
CA PHE A 60 28.29 5.50 -6.71
C PHE A 60 28.90 4.55 -5.68
N TRP A 61 29.88 4.99 -4.89
CA TRP A 61 30.61 4.16 -3.95
C TRP A 61 30.68 4.81 -2.57
N PRO A 62 30.52 4.02 -1.49
CA PRO A 62 30.67 4.55 -0.13
C PRO A 62 32.13 4.91 0.11
N GLN A 63 32.34 6.00 0.86
CA GLN A 63 33.68 6.47 1.24
C GLN A 63 33.78 6.61 2.77
N GLN A 64 34.92 6.18 3.33
CA GLN A 64 35.14 6.20 4.79
C GLN A 64 34.01 5.51 5.55
N ILE A 65 33.80 4.20 5.27
CA ILE A 65 32.68 3.44 5.79
C ILE A 65 32.70 3.42 7.31
N HIS A 66 31.57 3.80 7.92
CA HIS A 66 31.33 3.68 9.35
C HIS A 66 29.81 3.53 9.64
N PHE A 67 29.52 2.93 10.80
CA PHE A 67 28.12 2.70 11.22
C PHE A 67 27.69 3.68 12.33
N ARG A 68 28.49 4.68 12.59
CA ARG A 68 28.27 5.66 13.67
C ARG A 68 26.96 6.42 13.48
N ASN A 69 26.57 6.72 12.23
CA ASN A 69 25.32 7.39 11.90
C ASN A 69 24.08 6.68 12.47
N TYR A 70 24.08 5.34 12.46
CA TYR A 70 23.00 4.56 13.05
C TYR A 70 22.98 4.65 14.58
N LEU A 71 24.15 4.61 15.22
CA LEU A 71 24.27 4.77 16.67
C LEU A 71 23.87 6.19 17.11
N ASP A 72 24.26 7.21 16.36
CA ASP A 72 23.91 8.59 16.68
C ASP A 72 22.40 8.86 16.41
N ALA A 73 21.81 8.24 15.41
CA ALA A 73 20.38 8.27 15.19
C ALA A 73 19.58 7.75 16.40
N THR A 74 20.00 6.66 17.05
CA THR A 74 19.31 6.13 18.23
C THR A 74 19.35 7.07 19.45
N LYS A 75 20.27 8.03 19.46
CA LYS A 75 20.41 9.04 20.54
C LYS A 75 19.50 10.26 20.32
N ILE A 76 18.87 10.39 19.14
CA ILE A 76 17.96 11.50 18.86
C ILE A 76 16.75 11.41 19.78
N PRO A 77 16.47 12.47 20.59
CA PRO A 77 15.33 12.44 21.51
C PRO A 77 14.01 12.22 20.77
N GLY A 78 13.21 11.28 21.27
CA GLY A 78 11.90 11.00 20.69
C GLY A 78 11.90 10.04 19.47
N LEU A 79 13.04 9.69 18.88
CA LEU A 79 13.08 8.81 17.71
C LEU A 79 12.49 7.42 18.01
N LEU A 80 12.86 6.81 19.13
CA LEU A 80 12.33 5.51 19.54
C LEU A 80 10.81 5.58 19.81
N GLN A 81 10.33 6.65 20.44
CA GLN A 81 8.91 6.87 20.66
C GLN A 81 8.16 7.03 19.33
N ALA A 82 8.72 7.80 18.38
CA ALA A 82 8.14 7.95 17.05
C ALA A 82 8.09 6.60 16.29
N ALA A 83 9.13 5.78 16.43
CA ALA A 83 9.16 4.43 15.86
C ALA A 83 8.06 3.52 16.45
N GLN A 84 7.88 3.53 17.77
CA GLN A 84 6.82 2.79 18.45
C GLN A 84 5.43 3.23 17.99
N ILE A 85 5.19 4.54 17.89
CA ILE A 85 3.93 5.10 17.39
C ILE A 85 3.70 4.65 15.93
N SER A 86 4.72 4.67 15.09
CA SER A 86 4.63 4.23 13.69
C SER A 86 4.30 2.75 13.57
N ILE A 87 4.91 1.90 14.38
CA ILE A 87 4.63 0.45 14.43
C ILE A 87 3.19 0.21 14.92
N ALA A 88 2.80 0.85 16.03
CA ALA A 88 1.47 0.72 16.57
C ALA A 88 0.40 1.18 15.59
N ARG A 89 0.60 2.34 14.95
CA ARG A 89 -0.29 2.86 13.89
C ARG A 89 -0.44 1.86 12.74
N THR A 90 0.66 1.28 12.29
CA THR A 90 0.65 0.33 11.18
C THR A 90 -0.10 -0.94 11.56
N LEU A 91 0.20 -1.55 12.68
CA LEU A 91 -0.44 -2.81 13.10
C LEU A 91 -1.94 -2.61 13.38
N ILE A 92 -2.27 -1.65 14.24
CA ILE A 92 -3.66 -1.39 14.65
C ILE A 92 -4.47 -0.84 13.47
N GLY A 93 -3.92 0.14 12.74
CA GLY A 93 -4.60 0.73 11.59
C GLY A 93 -4.89 -0.30 10.50
N THR A 94 -3.91 -1.14 10.14
CA THR A 94 -4.10 -2.19 9.14
C THR A 94 -5.13 -3.21 9.59
N ALA A 95 -5.03 -3.73 10.82
CA ALA A 95 -5.99 -4.68 11.35
C ALA A 95 -7.42 -4.13 11.33
N CYS A 96 -7.62 -2.90 11.83
CA CYS A 96 -8.94 -2.26 11.83
C CYS A 96 -9.46 -2.00 10.41
N THR A 97 -8.62 -1.50 9.50
CA THR A 97 -9.02 -1.23 8.10
C THR A 97 -9.42 -2.51 7.38
N VAL A 98 -8.65 -3.59 7.53
CA VAL A 98 -8.95 -4.89 6.90
C VAL A 98 -10.26 -5.47 7.46
N LEU A 99 -10.44 -5.45 8.79
CA LEU A 99 -11.67 -5.95 9.42
C LEU A 99 -12.90 -5.16 8.97
N LEU A 100 -12.83 -3.83 8.94
CA LEU A 100 -13.94 -2.99 8.51
C LEU A 100 -14.21 -3.11 7.00
N ALA A 101 -13.18 -3.16 6.18
CA ALA A 101 -13.34 -3.36 4.74
C ALA A 101 -13.95 -4.74 4.44
N GLY A 102 -13.52 -5.78 5.16
CA GLY A 102 -14.08 -7.13 5.10
C GLY A 102 -15.56 -7.15 5.51
N PHE A 103 -15.86 -6.58 6.67
CA PHE A 103 -17.21 -6.52 7.19
C PHE A 103 -18.16 -5.73 6.28
N LEU A 104 -17.81 -4.50 5.91
CA LEU A 104 -18.64 -3.65 5.06
C LEU A 104 -18.75 -4.20 3.64
N GLY A 105 -17.64 -4.73 3.08
CA GLY A 105 -17.65 -5.38 1.77
C GLY A 105 -18.61 -6.57 1.75
N TYR A 106 -18.55 -7.44 2.76
CA TYR A 106 -19.47 -8.57 2.91
C TYR A 106 -20.93 -8.13 3.10
N MET A 107 -21.18 -7.14 3.98
CA MET A 107 -22.53 -6.62 4.21
C MET A 107 -23.18 -6.11 2.93
N PHE A 108 -22.42 -5.48 2.04
CA PHE A 108 -22.94 -5.01 0.75
C PHE A 108 -23.23 -6.12 -0.27
N THR A 109 -22.83 -7.36 -0.01
CA THR A 109 -23.20 -8.51 -0.84
C THR A 109 -24.52 -9.15 -0.38
N ARG A 110 -24.88 -9.01 0.91
CA ARG A 110 -26.07 -9.67 1.48
C ARG A 110 -27.36 -8.98 1.05
N GLU A 111 -28.33 -9.80 0.56
CA GLU A 111 -29.63 -9.30 0.08
C GLU A 111 -30.54 -8.79 1.22
N THR A 112 -30.31 -9.30 2.42
CA THR A 112 -31.06 -8.93 3.63
C THR A 112 -30.74 -7.51 4.13
N MET A 113 -29.65 -6.89 3.66
CA MET A 113 -29.28 -5.54 4.10
C MET A 113 -30.25 -4.49 3.55
N TRP A 114 -30.88 -3.73 4.49
CA TRP A 114 -31.78 -2.66 4.16
C TRP A 114 -31.15 -1.58 3.28
N LYS A 115 -31.76 -1.29 2.13
CA LYS A 115 -31.29 -0.30 1.14
C LYS A 115 -29.80 -0.45 0.75
N ARG A 116 -29.28 -1.68 0.67
CA ARG A 116 -27.87 -1.94 0.37
C ARG A 116 -27.33 -1.16 -0.85
N LYS A 117 -28.14 -1.06 -1.93
CA LYS A 117 -27.74 -0.36 -3.16
C LYS A 117 -27.56 1.14 -2.93
N LEU A 118 -28.37 1.75 -2.04
CA LEU A 118 -28.25 3.15 -1.70
C LEU A 118 -26.99 3.43 -0.89
N TRP A 119 -26.75 2.63 0.16
CA TRP A 119 -25.58 2.76 1.01
C TRP A 119 -24.29 2.49 0.23
N TYR A 120 -24.28 1.48 -0.62
CA TYR A 120 -23.12 1.21 -1.47
C TYR A 120 -22.81 2.38 -2.43
N ARG A 121 -23.87 2.93 -3.09
CA ARG A 121 -23.69 4.11 -3.95
C ARG A 121 -23.18 5.32 -3.20
N PHE A 122 -23.66 5.52 -1.96
CA PHE A 122 -23.17 6.59 -1.09
C PHE A 122 -21.67 6.41 -0.79
N VAL A 123 -21.23 5.22 -0.40
CA VAL A 123 -19.81 4.93 -0.17
C VAL A 123 -18.98 5.17 -1.43
N VAL A 124 -19.44 4.71 -2.59
CA VAL A 124 -18.73 4.95 -3.86
C VAL A 124 -18.67 6.45 -4.17
N LEU A 125 -19.76 7.19 -3.94
CA LEU A 125 -19.81 8.62 -4.17
C LEU A 125 -18.79 9.39 -3.32
N THR A 126 -18.62 9.02 -2.04
CA THR A 126 -17.64 9.67 -1.16
C THR A 126 -16.22 9.58 -1.67
N MET A 127 -15.88 8.59 -2.47
CA MET A 127 -14.55 8.43 -3.07
C MET A 127 -14.18 9.58 -4.03
N TYR A 128 -15.18 10.19 -4.66
CA TYR A 128 -14.97 11.28 -5.64
C TYR A 128 -14.92 12.67 -5.00
N PHE A 129 -15.21 12.79 -3.71
CA PHE A 129 -15.17 14.06 -3.00
C PHE A 129 -13.92 14.16 -2.13
N ASN A 130 -13.14 15.19 -2.38
CA ASN A 130 -12.02 15.55 -1.52
C ASN A 130 -12.13 17.04 -1.17
N ALA A 131 -12.33 17.32 0.10
CA ALA A 131 -12.47 18.69 0.59
C ALA A 131 -11.15 19.47 0.65
N GLY A 132 -10.03 18.79 0.46
CA GLY A 132 -8.70 19.38 0.62
C GLY A 132 -8.18 19.40 2.06
N ILE A 133 -6.95 19.87 2.22
CA ILE A 133 -6.23 19.80 3.50
C ILE A 133 -6.79 20.75 4.57
N ILE A 134 -7.30 21.91 4.20
CA ILE A 134 -7.78 22.91 5.15
C ILE A 134 -9.05 22.46 5.87
N PRO A 135 -10.15 22.08 5.17
CA PRO A 135 -11.34 21.53 5.82
C PRO A 135 -11.03 20.25 6.60
N TRP A 136 -10.12 19.41 6.09
CA TRP A 136 -9.69 18.22 6.81
C TRP A 136 -9.06 18.57 8.16
N TYR A 137 -8.11 19.52 8.18
CA TYR A 137 -7.45 19.96 9.42
C TYR A 137 -8.43 20.58 10.43
N ILE A 138 -9.36 21.42 9.96
CA ILE A 138 -10.39 22.03 10.80
C ILE A 138 -11.25 20.92 11.46
N THR A 139 -11.63 19.92 10.67
CA THR A 139 -12.43 18.78 11.18
C THR A 139 -11.66 17.99 12.24
N MET A 140 -10.37 17.69 11.99
CA MET A 140 -9.51 17.00 12.96
C MET A 140 -9.34 17.79 14.25
N ASN A 141 -9.20 19.12 14.14
CA ASN A 141 -9.07 19.99 15.29
C ASN A 141 -10.36 20.04 16.13
N ASN A 142 -11.51 20.19 15.48
CA ASN A 142 -12.82 20.22 16.15
C ASN A 142 -13.15 18.89 16.84
N LEU A 143 -12.68 17.77 16.31
CA LEU A 143 -12.82 16.44 16.90
C LEU A 143 -11.76 16.13 17.96
N HIS A 144 -10.87 17.07 18.29
CA HIS A 144 -9.74 16.89 19.21
C HIS A 144 -8.83 15.72 18.83
N LEU A 145 -8.70 15.45 17.53
CA LEU A 145 -7.84 14.40 16.96
C LEU A 145 -6.45 14.90 16.60
N THR A 146 -6.20 16.20 16.63
CA THR A 146 -4.85 16.79 16.49
C THR A 146 -4.03 16.40 17.72
N ASN A 147 -2.81 15.94 17.50
CA ASN A 147 -1.90 15.43 18.54
C ASN A 147 -2.49 14.25 19.37
N ASN A 148 -3.31 13.42 18.73
CA ASN A 148 -3.90 12.23 19.33
C ASN A 148 -3.61 11.01 18.45
N PHE A 149 -3.29 9.86 19.07
CA PHE A 149 -3.03 8.62 18.32
C PHE A 149 -4.19 8.20 17.42
N LEU A 150 -5.43 8.41 17.86
CA LEU A 150 -6.61 8.12 17.05
C LEU A 150 -6.70 8.96 15.78
N GLY A 151 -6.10 10.15 15.73
CA GLY A 151 -5.99 10.98 14.53
C GLY A 151 -5.20 10.33 13.40
N TYR A 152 -4.35 9.35 13.71
CA TYR A 152 -3.63 8.56 12.69
C TYR A 152 -4.47 7.41 12.13
N ILE A 153 -5.46 6.93 12.87
CA ILE A 153 -6.23 5.73 12.53
C ILE A 153 -7.59 6.09 11.93
N LEU A 154 -8.38 6.90 12.63
CA LEU A 154 -9.78 7.18 12.27
C LEU A 154 -9.99 7.71 10.85
N PRO A 155 -9.19 8.66 10.33
CA PRO A 155 -9.39 9.21 8.99
C PRO A 155 -9.19 8.20 7.85
N THR A 156 -8.37 7.17 8.10
CA THR A 156 -8.02 6.15 7.10
C THR A 156 -8.72 4.82 7.33
N LEU A 157 -9.50 4.71 8.39
CA LEU A 157 -10.11 3.47 8.87
C LEU A 157 -11.08 2.85 7.86
N VAL A 158 -11.89 3.69 7.23
CA VAL A 158 -12.87 3.27 6.22
C VAL A 158 -12.43 3.77 4.86
N SER A 159 -11.92 2.87 4.03
CA SER A 159 -11.54 3.16 2.65
C SER A 159 -12.59 2.61 1.69
N PRO A 160 -13.29 3.47 0.92
CA PRO A 160 -14.23 3.03 -0.10
C PRO A 160 -13.61 2.08 -1.12
N PHE A 161 -12.36 2.29 -1.48
CA PHE A 161 -11.63 1.42 -2.41
C PHE A 161 -11.53 -0.01 -1.90
N TYR A 162 -11.12 -0.22 -0.65
CA TYR A 162 -11.01 -1.57 -0.08
C TYR A 162 -12.38 -2.23 0.11
N ILE A 163 -13.42 -1.46 0.40
CA ILE A 163 -14.80 -1.97 0.48
C ILE A 163 -15.27 -2.48 -0.88
N ILE A 164 -15.03 -1.72 -1.96
CA ILE A 164 -15.38 -2.12 -3.33
C ILE A 164 -14.61 -3.38 -3.72
N LEU A 165 -13.30 -3.43 -3.44
CA LEU A 165 -12.45 -4.57 -3.75
C LEU A 165 -12.95 -5.83 -3.05
N THR A 166 -13.20 -5.74 -1.73
CA THR A 166 -13.70 -6.87 -0.93
C THR A 166 -15.08 -7.33 -1.41
N LYS A 167 -16.00 -6.39 -1.66
CA LYS A 167 -17.33 -6.70 -2.20
C LYS A 167 -17.23 -7.46 -3.51
N THR A 168 -16.44 -6.97 -4.47
CA THR A 168 -16.25 -7.60 -5.77
C THR A 168 -15.64 -9.00 -5.64
N TYR A 169 -14.70 -9.18 -4.73
CA TYR A 169 -14.11 -10.48 -4.45
C TYR A 169 -15.14 -11.44 -3.87
N VAL A 170 -15.92 -11.03 -2.87
CA VAL A 170 -16.95 -11.88 -2.26
C VAL A 170 -18.02 -12.26 -3.27
N GLU A 171 -18.41 -11.36 -4.17
CA GLU A 171 -19.38 -11.65 -5.25
C GLU A 171 -18.83 -12.64 -6.29
N SER A 172 -17.51 -12.80 -6.40
CA SER A 172 -16.89 -13.79 -7.29
C SER A 172 -16.84 -15.21 -6.71
N ILE A 173 -17.11 -15.38 -5.42
CA ILE A 173 -17.12 -16.69 -4.75
C ILE A 173 -18.37 -17.47 -5.19
N PRO A 174 -18.23 -18.74 -5.64
CA PRO A 174 -19.37 -19.59 -5.98
C PRO A 174 -20.38 -19.72 -4.83
N ARG A 175 -21.66 -19.66 -5.16
CA ARG A 175 -22.75 -19.72 -4.15
C ARG A 175 -22.75 -21.03 -3.35
N GLU A 176 -22.32 -22.12 -3.97
CA GLU A 176 -22.23 -23.46 -3.34
C GLU A 176 -21.34 -23.46 -2.09
N LEU A 177 -20.31 -22.61 -2.06
CA LEU A 177 -19.45 -22.46 -0.88
C LEU A 177 -20.12 -21.63 0.22
N GLN A 178 -20.99 -20.70 -0.13
CA GLN A 178 -21.76 -19.92 0.83
C GLN A 178 -22.85 -20.79 1.47
N ASP A 179 -23.57 -21.57 0.66
CA ASP A 179 -24.61 -22.48 1.11
C ASP A 179 -24.05 -23.58 2.03
N ALA A 180 -22.84 -24.09 1.73
CA ALA A 180 -22.16 -25.07 2.57
C ALA A 180 -21.71 -24.50 3.93
N ALA A 181 -21.56 -23.22 4.06
CA ALA A 181 -21.19 -22.56 5.33
C ALA A 181 -22.41 -22.18 6.20
N GLU A 182 -23.63 -22.25 5.63
CA GLU A 182 -24.88 -21.96 6.33
C GLU A 182 -25.55 -23.24 6.91
N VAL A 183 -25.02 -24.44 6.58
CA VAL A 183 -25.44 -25.73 7.11
C VAL A 183 -24.60 -26.13 8.31
#